data_a7a7791d75fa8416f89f16ad6ed6583b
#
_entry.id   a7a7791d75fa8416f89f16ad6ed6583b
#
_cell.length_a   1.000
_cell.length_b   1.000
_cell.length_c   1.000
_cell.angle_alpha   90.00
_cell.angle_beta   90.00
_cell.angle_gamma   90.00
#
_symmetry.space_group_name_H-M   'P 1'
#
loop_
_entity.id
_entity.type
_entity.pdbx_description
1 polymer ?
#
loop_
_entity_poly.entity_id
_entity_poly.type
_entity_poly.pdbx_seq_one_letter_code
_entity_poly.pdbx_strand_id
1 'polypeptide(L)'
;VRPNPTAQNVMDGAKLAKENCCDFVISLGGGSVMDCGKCIALMMTNDGDLWDYSLSKQGGKKIPQNPAAPNICITTSAGTGSEVNAAAIISRDDLEEKTLFLRPSMYPTISIVDSDLMLSVPPK
;
A
#
# COMPACT_ATOMS: atom_id res chain seq x y z
N VAL A 1 10.90 -2.21 2.13
CA VAL A 1 10.03 -1.21 2.80
C VAL A 1 10.43 -1.15 4.27
N ARG A 2 10.60 0.04 4.80
CA ARG A 2 10.84 0.24 6.23
C ARG A 2 9.54 0.02 7.02
N PRO A 3 9.62 -0.34 8.31
CA PRO A 3 8.46 -0.23 9.19
C PRO A 3 7.88 1.19 9.09
N ASN A 4 6.56 1.32 9.00
CA ASN A 4 5.87 2.58 8.69
C ASN A 4 6.27 3.17 7.32
N PRO A 5 5.69 2.70 6.22
CA PRO A 5 6.01 3.16 4.88
C PRO A 5 5.70 4.65 4.74
N THR A 6 6.56 5.37 4.01
CA THR A 6 6.40 6.81 3.78
C THR A 6 5.76 7.09 2.42
N ALA A 7 5.19 8.28 2.26
CA ALA A 7 4.70 8.77 0.97
C ALA A 7 5.79 8.71 -0.10
N GLN A 8 7.05 9.04 0.26
CA GLN A 8 8.18 8.96 -0.67
C GLN A 8 8.44 7.53 -1.14
N ASN A 9 8.38 6.52 -0.24
CA ASN A 9 8.55 5.12 -0.64
C ASN A 9 7.50 4.69 -1.67
N VAL A 10 6.26 5.16 -1.50
CA VAL A 10 5.16 4.88 -2.45
C VAL A 10 5.42 5.55 -3.79
N MET A 11 5.77 6.83 -3.80
CA MET A 11 6.01 7.59 -5.04
C MET A 11 7.19 7.04 -5.82
N ASP A 12 8.29 6.67 -5.14
CA ASP A 12 9.45 6.03 -5.77
C ASP A 12 9.08 4.67 -6.37
N GLY A 13 8.31 3.86 -5.65
CA GLY A 13 7.83 2.57 -6.13
C GLY A 13 6.90 2.69 -7.34
N ALA A 14 5.96 3.64 -7.31
CA ALA A 14 5.05 3.89 -8.42
C ALA A 14 5.78 4.40 -9.67
N LYS A 15 6.77 5.29 -9.48
CA LYS A 15 7.63 5.76 -10.56
C LYS A 15 8.38 4.60 -11.22
N LEU A 16 9.05 3.77 -10.40
CA LEU A 16 9.79 2.60 -10.89
C LEU A 16 8.88 1.64 -11.67
N ALA A 17 7.66 1.38 -11.16
CA ALA A 17 6.70 0.52 -11.81
C ALA A 17 6.26 1.08 -13.18
N LYS A 18 5.97 2.38 -13.27
CA LYS A 18 5.62 3.06 -14.53
C LYS A 18 6.76 3.02 -15.54
N GLU A 19 7.99 3.31 -15.12
CA GLU A 19 9.18 3.30 -15.98
C GLU A 19 9.50 1.92 -16.57
N ASN A 20 9.11 0.85 -15.87
CA ASN A 20 9.31 -0.54 -16.29
C ASN A 20 8.03 -1.19 -16.85
N CYS A 21 6.98 -0.42 -17.11
CA CYS A 21 5.72 -0.91 -17.66
C CYS A 21 5.13 -2.08 -16.86
N CYS A 22 5.26 -2.05 -15.53
CA CYS A 22 4.63 -3.04 -14.67
C CYS A 22 3.11 -2.85 -14.67
N ASP A 23 2.37 -3.95 -14.68
CA ASP A 23 0.91 -3.97 -14.75
C ASP A 23 0.23 -4.45 -13.46
N PHE A 24 1.00 -4.97 -12.50
CA PHE A 24 0.52 -5.36 -11.18
C PHE A 24 1.61 -5.22 -10.11
N VAL A 25 1.21 -5.34 -8.84
CA VAL A 25 2.11 -5.29 -7.67
C VAL A 25 2.03 -6.60 -6.90
N ILE A 26 3.17 -7.12 -6.43
CA ILE A 26 3.23 -8.20 -5.44
C ILE A 26 3.74 -7.61 -4.13
N SER A 27 2.95 -7.73 -3.09
CA SER A 27 3.24 -7.26 -1.73
C SER A 27 3.51 -8.46 -0.82
N LEU A 28 4.78 -8.86 -0.69
CA LEU A 28 5.20 -9.95 0.19
C LEU A 28 5.73 -9.38 1.50
N GLY A 29 5.03 -9.60 2.61
CA GLY A 29 5.44 -9.09 3.92
C GLY A 29 4.30 -8.89 4.91
N GLY A 30 4.54 -8.09 5.94
CA GLY A 30 3.53 -7.68 6.91
C GLY A 30 2.67 -6.50 6.43
N GLY A 31 1.82 -5.96 7.33
CA GLY A 31 0.91 -4.86 7.03
C GLY A 31 1.56 -3.66 6.37
N SER A 32 2.72 -3.22 6.86
CA SER A 32 3.45 -2.08 6.28
C SER A 32 3.84 -2.26 4.81
N VAL A 33 4.22 -3.49 4.42
CA VAL A 33 4.56 -3.81 3.02
C VAL A 33 3.30 -3.81 2.17
N MET A 34 2.21 -4.40 2.66
CA MET A 34 0.94 -4.47 1.94
C MET A 34 0.30 -3.08 1.80
N ASP A 35 0.36 -2.24 2.83
CA ASP A 35 -0.13 -0.86 2.77
C ASP A 35 0.65 -0.03 1.74
N CYS A 36 1.98 -0.18 1.71
CA CYS A 36 2.83 0.45 0.70
C CYS A 36 2.44 -0.03 -0.71
N GLY A 37 2.31 -1.33 -0.92
CA GLY A 37 1.97 -1.93 -2.20
C GLY A 37 0.61 -1.50 -2.73
N LYS A 38 -0.42 -1.40 -1.87
CA LYS A 38 -1.74 -0.87 -2.23
C LYS A 38 -1.67 0.57 -2.74
N CYS A 39 -0.88 1.41 -2.05
CA CYS A 39 -0.69 2.79 -2.47
C CYS A 39 0.16 2.91 -3.74
N ILE A 40 1.17 2.06 -3.93
CA ILE A 40 1.91 1.96 -5.20
C ILE A 40 0.94 1.61 -6.34
N ALA A 41 0.12 0.57 -6.15
CA ALA A 41 -0.87 0.14 -7.14
C ALA A 41 -1.86 1.27 -7.49
N LEU A 42 -2.27 2.09 -6.51
CA LEU A 42 -3.11 3.27 -6.74
C LEU A 42 -2.38 4.30 -7.61
N MET A 43 -1.11 4.58 -7.30
CA MET A 43 -0.32 5.61 -8.00
C MET A 43 0.22 5.14 -9.36
N MET A 44 0.20 3.86 -9.66
CA MET A 44 0.53 3.35 -11.01
C MET A 44 -0.49 3.81 -12.06
N THR A 45 -1.74 3.97 -11.67
CA THR A 45 -2.87 4.26 -12.57
C THR A 45 -3.41 5.68 -12.43
N ASN A 46 -2.97 6.42 -11.43
CA ASN A 46 -3.41 7.78 -11.15
C ASN A 46 -2.24 8.76 -11.07
N ASP A 47 -2.49 10.01 -11.43
CA ASP A 47 -1.48 11.07 -11.49
C ASP A 47 -1.52 11.98 -10.27
N GLY A 48 -0.42 12.71 -10.06
CA GLY A 48 -0.25 13.66 -8.97
C GLY A 48 0.56 13.07 -7.82
N ASP A 49 0.42 13.67 -6.64
CA ASP A 49 1.05 13.19 -5.41
C ASP A 49 0.11 12.25 -4.65
N LEU A 50 0.68 11.25 -3.97
CA LEU A 50 -0.12 10.34 -3.15
C LEU A 50 -0.99 11.09 -2.13
N TRP A 51 -0.46 12.17 -1.54
CA TRP A 51 -1.15 12.93 -0.51
C TRP A 51 -2.42 13.63 -1.00
N ASP A 52 -2.52 13.89 -2.30
CA ASP A 52 -3.75 14.41 -2.93
C ASP A 52 -4.96 13.49 -2.67
N TYR A 53 -4.72 12.18 -2.53
CA TYR A 53 -5.72 11.14 -2.34
C TYR A 53 -5.96 10.78 -0.87
N SER A 54 -5.24 11.40 0.06
CA SER A 54 -5.31 11.10 1.48
C SER A 54 -6.65 11.51 2.11
N LEU A 55 -7.00 10.85 3.22
CA LEU A 55 -8.10 11.25 4.09
C LEU A 55 -7.64 12.17 5.24
N SER A 56 -6.42 12.66 5.18
CA SER A 56 -5.85 13.62 6.11
C SER A 56 -6.66 14.93 6.14
N LYS A 57 -6.59 15.64 7.26
CA LYS A 57 -7.15 17.00 7.35
C LYS A 57 -6.44 17.97 6.40
N GLN A 58 -5.15 17.75 6.15
CA GLN A 58 -4.30 18.54 5.26
C GLN A 58 -4.19 17.95 3.85
N GLY A 59 -4.82 16.80 3.62
CA GLY A 59 -4.78 16.13 2.31
C GLY A 59 -5.76 16.72 1.31
N GLY A 60 -5.50 16.49 0.03
CA GLY A 60 -6.28 17.02 -1.08
C GLY A 60 -7.67 16.42 -1.25
N LYS A 61 -7.95 15.26 -0.64
CA LYS A 61 -9.22 14.52 -0.77
C LYS A 61 -9.62 14.23 -2.22
N LYS A 62 -8.65 14.20 -3.13
CA LYS A 62 -8.85 13.92 -4.55
C LYS A 62 -9.43 12.51 -4.71
N ILE A 63 -10.34 12.36 -5.65
CA ILE A 63 -10.92 11.06 -6.00
C ILE A 63 -10.09 10.48 -7.16
N PRO A 64 -9.58 9.23 -7.02
CA PRO A 64 -8.89 8.57 -8.11
C PRO A 64 -9.78 8.47 -9.36
N GLN A 65 -9.23 8.77 -10.52
CA GLN A 65 -9.94 8.69 -11.80
C GLN A 65 -9.96 7.26 -12.33
N ASN A 66 -8.92 6.48 -12.00
CA ASN A 66 -8.77 5.09 -12.40
C ASN A 66 -8.74 4.17 -11.18
N PRO A 67 -9.19 2.93 -11.28
CA PRO A 67 -8.98 1.94 -10.23
C PRO A 67 -7.47 1.71 -10.02
N ALA A 68 -7.08 1.29 -8.83
CA ALA A 68 -5.71 0.86 -8.58
C ALA A 68 -5.32 -0.32 -9.48
N ALA A 69 -4.05 -0.44 -9.83
CA ALA A 69 -3.53 -1.63 -10.50
C ALA A 69 -3.76 -2.88 -9.65
N PRO A 70 -3.83 -4.09 -10.25
CA PRO A 70 -3.95 -5.32 -9.48
C PRO A 70 -2.85 -5.47 -8.43
N ASN A 71 -3.21 -5.88 -7.22
CA ASN A 71 -2.26 -6.12 -6.13
C ASN A 71 -2.46 -7.53 -5.56
N ILE A 72 -1.37 -8.29 -5.49
CA ILE A 72 -1.31 -9.62 -4.87
C ILE A 72 -0.65 -9.44 -3.51
N CYS A 73 -1.39 -9.69 -2.43
CA CYS A 73 -0.86 -9.62 -1.07
C CYS A 73 -0.52 -11.02 -0.56
N ILE A 74 0.72 -11.19 -0.11
CA ILE A 74 1.24 -12.44 0.48
C ILE A 74 1.69 -12.09 1.88
N THR A 75 0.90 -12.49 2.89
CA THR A 75 1.20 -12.10 4.28
C THR A 75 2.26 -13.01 4.91
N THR A 76 3.19 -12.40 5.66
CA THR A 76 4.21 -13.11 6.44
C THR A 76 3.99 -12.97 7.95
N SER A 77 2.88 -12.35 8.36
CA SER A 77 2.52 -12.16 9.77
C SER A 77 1.00 -12.19 9.95
N ALA A 78 0.54 -12.83 11.01
CA ALA A 78 -0.87 -12.83 11.38
C ALA A 78 -1.22 -11.55 12.18
N GLY A 79 -2.41 -11.01 11.99
CA GLY A 79 -3.00 -10.00 12.87
C GLY A 79 -3.35 -8.65 12.22
N THR A 80 -2.70 -8.23 11.14
CA THR A 80 -2.98 -6.92 10.52
C THR A 80 -4.25 -6.91 9.68
N GLY A 81 -4.59 -8.03 9.03
CA GLY A 81 -5.71 -8.14 8.10
C GLY A 81 -5.55 -7.27 6.84
N SER A 82 -4.34 -6.72 6.58
CA SER A 82 -4.12 -5.84 5.44
C SER A 82 -4.27 -6.57 4.11
N GLU A 83 -4.10 -7.88 4.08
CA GLU A 83 -4.30 -8.73 2.92
C GLU A 83 -5.77 -8.84 2.48
N VAL A 84 -6.72 -8.50 3.34
CA VAL A 84 -8.17 -8.65 3.08
C VAL A 84 -8.96 -7.34 3.23
N ASN A 85 -8.29 -6.19 3.27
CA ASN A 85 -8.96 -4.89 3.36
C ASN A 85 -8.40 -3.87 2.36
N ALA A 86 -9.15 -2.78 2.16
CA ALA A 86 -8.80 -1.69 1.25
C ALA A 86 -8.05 -0.53 1.93
N ALA A 87 -7.76 -0.65 3.22
CA ALA A 87 -7.11 0.40 3.99
C ALA A 87 -5.58 0.33 3.85
N ALA A 88 -4.94 1.48 3.87
CA ALA A 88 -3.49 1.61 3.97
C ALA A 88 -3.13 2.81 4.84
N ILE A 89 -2.14 2.64 5.72
CA ILE A 89 -1.65 3.72 6.58
C ILE A 89 -0.24 4.09 6.14
N ILE A 90 -0.07 5.32 5.70
CA ILE A 90 1.18 5.86 5.19
C ILE A 90 1.60 7.07 6.03
N SER A 91 2.90 7.15 6.30
CA SER A 91 3.50 8.29 7.00
C SER A 91 3.99 9.35 6.01
N ARG A 92 3.97 10.58 6.45
CA ARG A 92 4.61 11.69 5.77
C ARG A 92 5.54 12.41 6.75
N ASP A 93 6.84 12.18 6.57
CA ASP A 93 7.85 12.57 7.55
C ASP A 93 7.99 14.10 7.68
N ASP A 94 7.83 14.85 6.58
CA ASP A 94 7.90 16.32 6.58
C ASP A 94 6.73 17.00 7.30
N LEU A 95 5.61 16.29 7.48
CA LEU A 95 4.44 16.77 8.22
C LEU A 95 4.25 16.06 9.57
N GLU A 96 5.13 15.10 9.90
CA GLU A 96 5.00 14.24 11.09
C GLU A 96 3.60 13.60 11.20
N GLU A 97 2.97 13.31 10.05
CA GLU A 97 1.58 12.84 9.96
C GLU A 97 1.53 11.39 9.48
N LYS A 98 0.63 10.60 10.07
CA LYS A 98 0.21 9.30 9.55
C LYS A 98 -1.25 9.42 9.14
N THR A 99 -1.56 9.01 7.92
CA THR A 99 -2.92 9.11 7.42
C THR A 99 -3.41 7.83 6.78
N LEU A 100 -4.72 7.71 6.76
CA LEU A 100 -5.43 6.61 6.13
C LEU A 100 -5.69 6.93 4.65
N PHE A 101 -5.41 5.95 3.82
CA PHE A 101 -5.91 5.84 2.45
C PHE A 101 -6.93 4.71 2.41
N LEU A 102 -8.08 4.98 1.86
CA LEU A 102 -9.17 4.00 1.78
C LEU A 102 -9.94 4.21 0.48
N ARG A 103 -9.82 3.26 -0.42
CA ARG A 103 -10.57 3.24 -1.69
C ARG A 103 -10.99 1.81 -2.01
N PRO A 104 -12.20 1.57 -2.49
CA PRO A 104 -12.63 0.21 -2.86
C PRO A 104 -11.69 -0.48 -3.85
N SER A 105 -11.08 0.26 -4.77
CA SER A 105 -10.11 -0.29 -5.73
C SER A 105 -8.77 -0.72 -5.13
N MET A 106 -8.53 -0.44 -3.85
CA MET A 106 -7.32 -0.84 -3.14
C MET A 106 -7.46 -2.20 -2.42
N TYR A 107 -8.62 -2.85 -2.51
CA TYR A 107 -8.70 -4.25 -2.09
C TYR A 107 -7.68 -5.09 -2.87
N PRO A 108 -6.90 -5.96 -2.21
CA PRO A 108 -6.06 -6.91 -2.93
C PRO A 108 -6.87 -7.74 -3.92
N THR A 109 -6.35 -7.88 -5.13
CA THR A 109 -6.97 -8.74 -6.16
C THR A 109 -6.86 -10.21 -5.77
N ILE A 110 -5.73 -10.57 -5.16
CA ILE A 110 -5.45 -11.92 -4.64
C ILE A 110 -4.80 -11.76 -3.26
N SER A 111 -5.27 -12.56 -2.30
CA SER A 111 -4.67 -12.66 -0.98
C SER A 111 -4.17 -14.09 -0.77
N ILE A 112 -2.88 -14.23 -0.48
CA ILE A 112 -2.24 -15.51 -0.19
C ILE A 112 -1.86 -15.53 1.28
N VAL A 113 -2.44 -16.49 2.02
CA VAL A 113 -2.15 -16.72 3.43
C VAL A 113 -1.57 -18.12 3.56
N ASP A 114 -0.25 -18.17 3.65
CA ASP A 114 0.50 -19.41 3.83
C ASP A 114 1.14 -19.41 5.22
N SER A 115 0.73 -20.35 6.07
CA SER A 115 1.23 -20.47 7.44
C SER A 115 2.73 -20.75 7.50
N ASP A 116 3.31 -21.37 6.48
CA ASP A 116 4.74 -21.67 6.47
C ASP A 116 5.59 -20.39 6.41
N LEU A 117 5.06 -19.32 5.80
CA LEU A 117 5.71 -18.01 5.78
C LEU A 117 5.74 -17.30 7.15
N MET A 118 4.99 -17.81 8.13
CA MET A 118 4.85 -17.24 9.47
C MET A 118 5.68 -17.98 10.53
N LEU A 119 6.32 -19.09 10.18
CA LEU A 119 7.06 -19.94 11.14
C LEU A 119 8.24 -19.22 11.81
N SER A 120 8.77 -18.18 11.18
CA SER A 120 9.88 -17.36 11.74
C SER A 120 9.42 -16.27 12.70
N VAL A 121 8.10 -16.06 12.84
CA VAL A 121 7.57 -15.06 13.79
C VAL A 121 7.77 -15.59 15.21
N PRO A 122 8.49 -14.85 16.08
CA PRO A 122 8.74 -15.32 17.44
C PRO A 122 7.42 -15.44 18.21
N PRO A 123 7.27 -16.48 19.04
CA PRO A 123 6.12 -16.57 19.95
C PRO A 123 6.13 -15.39 20.92
N LYS A 124 4.94 -14.88 21.24
CA LYS A 124 4.77 -13.81 22.25
C LYS A 124 4.93 -14.39 23.65
#